data_9cd7bcb2123b8c016a8e025399b361bd
#
_entry.id   9cd7bcb2123b8c016a8e025399b361bd
#
_cell.length_a   1.000
_cell.length_b   1.000
_cell.length_c   1.000
_cell.angle_alpha   90.00
_cell.angle_beta   90.00
_cell.angle_gamma   90.00
#
_symmetry.space_group_name_H-M   'P 1'
#
loop_
_entity.id
_entity.type
_entity.pdbx_description
1 polymer ?
#
loop_
_entity_poly.entity_id
_entity_poly.type
_entity_poly.pdbx_seq_one_letter_code
_entity_poly.pdbx_strand_id
1 'polypeptide(L)'
;MKAYYAARAPEYDEIYGQRGAASGGSVLDLWREREIDEITGWLDQVPLSGEIVELAAGTGWWSPLLAQKGELSLYDINAEPLDIARGRLVAHGLRAHIHVRDAWQEPDRQVDGVFCGFWLSHVPRSRLSEFLGLVARWLRADGIFAFLDERAGTAAPDPAADPETGITVRRLDDGREFRIPKVYYAPGELESALREAGFDRSEVRETERYFLMGTALR
;
A
#
# COMPACT_ATOMS: atom_id res chain seq x y z
N MET A 1 3.40 -11.84 -9.77
CA MET A 1 3.21 -11.04 -8.54
C MET A 1 2.86 -11.91 -7.35
N LYS A 2 1.76 -12.70 -7.34
CA LYS A 2 1.37 -13.55 -6.21
C LYS A 2 2.52 -14.41 -5.65
N ALA A 3 3.17 -15.22 -6.48
CA ALA A 3 4.27 -16.08 -6.06
C ALA A 3 5.49 -15.33 -5.50
N TYR A 4 5.76 -14.13 -6.01
CA TYR A 4 6.83 -13.26 -5.50
C TYR A 4 6.55 -12.82 -4.05
N TYR A 5 5.36 -12.27 -3.79
CA TYR A 5 5.03 -11.76 -2.46
C TYR A 5 4.82 -12.87 -1.42
N ALA A 6 4.33 -14.04 -1.82
CA ALA A 6 4.31 -15.21 -0.95
C ALA A 6 5.72 -15.61 -0.51
N ALA A 7 6.66 -15.67 -1.45
CA ALA A 7 8.05 -16.05 -1.18
C ALA A 7 8.83 -14.99 -0.40
N ARG A 8 8.49 -13.70 -0.59
CA ARG A 8 9.14 -12.56 0.06
C ARG A 8 8.57 -12.24 1.46
N ALA A 9 7.45 -12.81 1.84
CA ALA A 9 6.77 -12.45 3.09
C ALA A 9 7.69 -12.39 4.33
N PRO A 10 8.66 -13.32 4.53
CA PRO A 10 9.56 -13.24 5.68
C PRO A 10 10.53 -12.06 5.68
N GLU A 11 10.89 -11.55 4.46
CA GLU A 11 11.88 -10.49 4.24
C GLU A 11 11.20 -9.12 4.00
N TYR A 12 9.87 -9.10 3.86
CA TYR A 12 9.16 -7.90 3.41
C TYR A 12 9.31 -6.72 4.35
N ASP A 13 9.33 -6.96 5.65
CA ASP A 13 9.45 -5.92 6.68
C ASP A 13 10.83 -5.26 6.73
N GLU A 14 11.84 -5.83 6.07
CA GLU A 14 13.16 -5.21 5.93
C GLU A 14 13.09 -3.85 5.24
N ILE A 15 12.09 -3.67 4.37
CA ILE A 15 11.82 -2.38 3.70
C ILE A 15 11.57 -1.27 4.72
N TYR A 16 10.87 -1.57 5.80
CA TYR A 16 10.54 -0.61 6.86
C TYR A 16 11.65 -0.49 7.91
N GLY A 17 12.29 -1.63 8.26
CA GLY A 17 13.35 -1.70 9.24
C GLY A 17 14.76 -1.43 8.71
N GLN A 18 14.89 -1.18 7.39
CA GLN A 18 16.16 -0.89 6.69
C GLN A 18 17.26 -1.92 6.94
N ARG A 19 16.88 -3.19 6.92
CA ARG A 19 17.80 -4.33 7.09
C ARG A 19 17.97 -5.06 5.76
N GLY A 20 19.05 -5.85 5.66
CA GLY A 20 19.33 -6.66 4.49
C GLY A 20 19.58 -5.83 3.23
N ALA A 21 19.03 -6.27 2.09
CA ALA A 21 19.19 -5.63 0.78
C ALA A 21 18.54 -4.24 0.66
N ALA A 22 17.66 -3.87 1.60
CA ALA A 22 17.01 -2.55 1.64
C ALA A 22 17.87 -1.46 2.28
N SER A 23 19.01 -1.81 2.91
CA SER A 23 19.93 -0.83 3.52
C SER A 23 20.68 -0.05 2.45
N GLY A 24 20.46 1.28 2.43
CA GLY A 24 21.15 2.21 1.51
C GLY A 24 22.39 2.89 2.09
N GLY A 25 22.81 2.49 3.29
CA GLY A 25 23.87 3.15 4.06
C GLY A 25 23.31 4.20 5.03
N SER A 26 24.08 4.53 6.06
CA SER A 26 23.61 5.22 7.28
C SER A 26 22.82 6.53 7.06
N VAL A 27 23.19 7.36 6.08
CA VAL A 27 22.49 8.64 5.83
C VAL A 27 21.16 8.43 5.10
N LEU A 28 21.12 7.55 4.10
CA LEU A 28 19.88 7.24 3.37
C LEU A 28 18.89 6.51 4.27
N ASP A 29 19.37 5.70 5.18
CA ASP A 29 18.57 4.99 6.17
C ASP A 29 17.86 5.97 7.12
N LEU A 30 18.57 6.98 7.63
CA LEU A 30 18.00 8.03 8.48
C LEU A 30 16.91 8.85 7.78
N TRP A 31 17.10 9.18 6.50
CA TRP A 31 16.08 9.88 5.73
C TRP A 31 14.81 9.03 5.56
N ARG A 32 14.99 7.74 5.29
CA ARG A 32 13.86 6.83 5.12
C ARG A 32 13.08 6.62 6.42
N GLU A 33 13.79 6.46 7.55
CA GLU A 33 13.17 6.39 8.89
C GLU A 33 12.34 7.63 9.17
N ARG A 34 12.91 8.82 8.96
CA ARG A 34 12.19 10.09 9.14
C ARG A 34 10.92 10.17 8.30
N GLU A 35 10.99 9.74 7.04
CA GLU A 35 9.82 9.78 6.17
C GLU A 35 8.79 8.70 6.51
N ILE A 36 9.20 7.54 7.02
CA ILE A 36 8.28 6.54 7.59
C ILE A 36 7.55 7.11 8.81
N ASP A 37 8.25 7.84 9.67
CA ASP A 37 7.62 8.54 10.81
C ASP A 37 6.64 9.62 10.33
N GLU A 38 6.99 10.37 9.29
CA GLU A 38 6.10 11.36 8.66
C GLU A 38 4.83 10.71 8.12
N ILE A 39 4.94 9.60 7.38
CA ILE A 39 3.79 8.86 6.85
C ILE A 39 2.94 8.29 7.99
N THR A 40 3.59 7.75 9.03
CA THR A 40 2.89 7.21 10.21
C THR A 40 2.08 8.30 10.89
N GLY A 41 2.69 9.47 11.11
CA GLY A 41 2.00 10.63 11.68
C GLY A 41 0.87 11.16 10.79
N TRP A 42 1.03 11.13 9.46
CA TRP A 42 -0.03 11.48 8.53
C TRP A 42 -1.19 10.49 8.62
N LEU A 43 -0.92 9.17 8.55
CA LEU A 43 -1.96 8.15 8.61
C LEU A 43 -2.72 8.18 9.95
N ASP A 44 -2.02 8.52 11.03
CA ASP A 44 -2.65 8.72 12.34
C ASP A 44 -3.66 9.89 12.33
N GLN A 45 -3.42 10.93 11.55
CA GLN A 45 -4.31 12.08 11.40
C GLN A 45 -5.44 11.86 10.39
N VAL A 46 -5.33 10.89 9.47
CA VAL A 46 -6.42 10.58 8.53
C VAL A 46 -7.66 10.14 9.32
N PRO A 47 -8.84 10.76 9.11
CA PRO A 47 -10.03 10.51 9.91
C PRO A 47 -10.77 9.22 9.49
N LEU A 48 -10.03 8.13 9.30
CA LEU A 48 -10.60 6.79 9.13
C LEU A 48 -11.30 6.36 10.41
N SER A 49 -12.48 5.78 10.29
CA SER A 49 -13.27 5.29 11.42
C SER A 49 -14.30 4.26 10.94
N GLY A 50 -15.06 3.67 11.86
CA GLY A 50 -16.10 2.70 11.52
C GLY A 50 -15.52 1.39 10.97
N GLU A 51 -16.09 0.87 9.89
CA GLU A 51 -15.58 -0.32 9.19
C GLU A 51 -14.47 0.09 8.21
N ILE A 52 -13.29 -0.48 8.38
CA ILE A 52 -12.10 -0.19 7.57
C ILE A 52 -11.63 -1.47 6.86
N VAL A 53 -11.33 -1.34 5.57
CA VAL A 53 -10.71 -2.40 4.76
C VAL A 53 -9.30 -2.00 4.39
N GLU A 54 -8.32 -2.86 4.67
CA GLU A 54 -6.97 -2.77 4.15
C GLU A 54 -6.81 -3.74 2.98
N LEU A 55 -6.66 -3.20 1.77
CA LEU A 55 -6.45 -3.98 0.54
C LEU A 55 -4.96 -4.21 0.30
N ALA A 56 -4.61 -5.44 -0.12
CA ALA A 56 -3.23 -5.88 -0.28
C ALA A 56 -2.40 -5.65 0.99
N ALA A 57 -2.95 -6.08 2.14
CA ALA A 57 -2.42 -5.79 3.47
C ALA A 57 -1.00 -6.33 3.73
N GLY A 58 -0.57 -7.34 2.96
CA GLY A 58 0.75 -7.93 3.12
C GLY A 58 0.99 -8.41 4.56
N THR A 59 2.14 -8.05 5.12
CA THR A 59 2.54 -8.38 6.50
C THR A 59 1.88 -7.50 7.57
N GLY A 60 0.97 -6.59 7.16
CA GLY A 60 0.19 -5.76 8.07
C GLY A 60 1.01 -4.71 8.82
N TRP A 61 2.00 -4.09 8.17
CA TRP A 61 2.82 -3.06 8.82
C TRP A 61 1.97 -1.91 9.38
N TRP A 62 0.97 -1.46 8.63
CA TRP A 62 0.07 -0.37 9.00
C TRP A 62 -1.18 -0.82 9.77
N SER A 63 -1.46 -2.14 9.76
CA SER A 63 -2.67 -2.71 10.34
C SER A 63 -2.88 -2.38 11.82
N PRO A 64 -1.86 -2.32 12.71
CA PRO A 64 -2.07 -1.92 14.10
C PRO A 64 -2.60 -0.49 14.24
N LEU A 65 -2.12 0.45 13.43
CA LEU A 65 -2.60 1.83 13.43
C LEU A 65 -4.05 1.92 12.93
N LEU A 66 -4.37 1.20 11.86
CA LEU A 66 -5.73 1.13 11.31
C LEU A 66 -6.72 0.47 12.28
N ALA A 67 -6.32 -0.61 12.96
CA ALA A 67 -7.15 -1.30 13.93
C ALA A 67 -7.45 -0.49 15.20
N GLN A 68 -6.69 0.56 15.48
CA GLN A 68 -6.99 1.53 16.55
C GLN A 68 -8.06 2.55 16.13
N LYS A 69 -8.30 2.70 14.83
CA LYS A 69 -9.24 3.68 14.27
C LYS A 69 -10.66 3.10 14.09
N GLY A 70 -10.78 1.78 13.92
CA GLY A 70 -12.08 1.15 13.67
C GLY A 70 -12.01 -0.36 13.55
N GLU A 71 -13.11 -0.96 13.11
CA GLU A 71 -13.22 -2.39 12.85
C GLU A 71 -12.48 -2.74 11.56
N LEU A 72 -11.31 -3.36 11.69
CA LEU A 72 -10.40 -3.61 10.57
C LEU A 72 -10.66 -4.99 9.93
N SER A 73 -10.67 -5.01 8.60
CA SER A 73 -10.62 -6.22 7.77
C SER A 73 -9.42 -6.17 6.83
N LEU A 74 -8.58 -7.21 6.87
CA LEU A 74 -7.39 -7.34 6.03
C LEU A 74 -7.69 -8.24 4.83
N TYR A 75 -7.32 -7.79 3.66
CA TYR A 75 -7.42 -8.55 2.41
C TYR A 75 -6.04 -8.66 1.76
N ASP A 76 -5.60 -9.88 1.49
CA ASP A 76 -4.44 -10.18 0.66
C ASP A 76 -4.65 -11.48 -0.11
N ILE A 77 -4.04 -11.59 -1.28
CA ILE A 77 -4.14 -12.79 -2.12
C ILE A 77 -3.33 -13.98 -1.56
N ASN A 78 -2.41 -13.72 -0.64
CA ASN A 78 -1.53 -14.70 -0.01
C ASN A 78 -1.87 -14.86 1.47
N ALA A 79 -1.90 -16.10 1.94
CA ALA A 79 -2.16 -16.41 3.34
C ALA A 79 -0.93 -16.15 4.24
N GLU A 80 0.27 -16.42 3.71
CA GLU A 80 1.52 -16.33 4.46
C GLU A 80 1.78 -14.93 5.05
N PRO A 81 1.69 -13.82 4.29
CA PRO A 81 1.84 -12.50 4.87
C PRO A 81 0.70 -12.14 5.83
N LEU A 82 -0.53 -12.62 5.59
CA LEU A 82 -1.65 -12.39 6.52
C LEU A 82 -1.45 -13.09 7.87
N ASP A 83 -0.76 -14.22 7.92
CA ASP A 83 -0.40 -14.86 9.19
C ASP A 83 0.60 -14.01 9.98
N ILE A 84 1.55 -13.35 9.31
CA ILE A 84 2.45 -12.37 9.92
C ILE A 84 1.65 -11.16 10.44
N ALA A 85 0.73 -10.63 9.63
CA ALA A 85 -0.15 -9.52 10.02
C ALA A 85 -0.98 -9.84 11.27
N ARG A 86 -1.54 -11.07 11.33
CA ARG A 86 -2.27 -11.56 12.51
C ARG A 86 -1.38 -11.57 13.76
N GLY A 87 -0.17 -12.12 13.65
CA GLY A 87 0.80 -12.13 14.74
C GLY A 87 1.15 -10.72 15.22
N ARG A 88 1.32 -9.78 14.30
CA ARG A 88 1.60 -8.36 14.59
C ARG A 88 0.44 -7.72 15.37
N LEU A 89 -0.78 -7.89 14.93
CA LEU A 89 -1.97 -7.37 15.64
C LEU A 89 -2.07 -7.94 17.04
N VAL A 90 -1.90 -9.25 17.19
CA VAL A 90 -1.94 -9.92 18.52
C VAL A 90 -0.85 -9.37 19.44
N ALA A 91 0.36 -9.12 18.95
CA ALA A 91 1.44 -8.53 19.74
C ALA A 91 1.11 -7.11 20.26
N HIS A 92 0.21 -6.39 19.59
CA HIS A 92 -0.31 -5.09 20.03
C HIS A 92 -1.64 -5.17 20.79
N GLY A 93 -2.13 -6.37 21.09
CA GLY A 93 -3.44 -6.56 21.75
C GLY A 93 -4.64 -6.21 20.86
N LEU A 94 -4.43 -6.17 19.54
CA LEU A 94 -5.42 -5.78 18.53
C LEU A 94 -5.93 -6.98 17.74
N ARG A 95 -7.03 -6.79 17.01
CA ARG A 95 -7.65 -7.82 16.17
C ARG A 95 -8.09 -7.22 14.83
N ALA A 96 -8.21 -8.08 13.82
CA ALA A 96 -8.83 -7.77 12.54
C ALA A 96 -9.50 -9.03 11.97
N HIS A 97 -10.46 -8.85 11.08
CA HIS A 97 -10.97 -9.91 10.23
C HIS A 97 -9.99 -10.14 9.07
N ILE A 98 -9.67 -11.39 8.78
CA ILE A 98 -8.63 -11.75 7.80
C ILE A 98 -9.25 -12.53 6.67
N HIS A 99 -9.02 -12.06 5.44
CA HIS A 99 -9.57 -12.61 4.23
C HIS A 99 -8.48 -12.86 3.19
N VAL A 100 -8.29 -14.13 2.82
CA VAL A 100 -7.43 -14.49 1.68
C VAL A 100 -8.21 -14.20 0.40
N ARG A 101 -7.99 -13.00 -0.18
CA ARG A 101 -8.79 -12.49 -1.30
C ARG A 101 -8.00 -11.49 -2.12
N ASP A 102 -8.16 -11.54 -3.44
CA ASP A 102 -7.53 -10.60 -4.35
C ASP A 102 -8.12 -9.19 -4.21
N ALA A 103 -7.25 -8.17 -4.17
CA ALA A 103 -7.66 -6.76 -4.14
C ALA A 103 -8.47 -6.33 -5.39
N TRP A 104 -8.44 -7.11 -6.47
CA TRP A 104 -9.22 -6.90 -7.68
C TRP A 104 -10.62 -7.51 -7.65
N GLN A 105 -10.99 -8.22 -6.60
CA GLN A 105 -12.34 -8.79 -6.50
C GLN A 105 -13.36 -7.74 -6.11
N GLU A 106 -14.57 -7.85 -6.67
CA GLU A 106 -15.68 -6.97 -6.33
C GLU A 106 -15.96 -6.95 -4.82
N PRO A 107 -16.30 -5.78 -4.25
CA PRO A 107 -16.68 -5.67 -2.84
C PRO A 107 -17.84 -6.61 -2.49
N ASP A 108 -17.78 -7.19 -1.30
CA ASP A 108 -18.87 -7.97 -0.72
C ASP A 108 -19.76 -7.12 0.19
N ARG A 109 -19.34 -5.92 0.53
CA ARG A 109 -20.06 -4.91 1.30
C ARG A 109 -19.51 -3.52 1.05
N GLN A 110 -20.17 -2.50 1.58
CA GLN A 110 -19.64 -1.15 1.66
C GLN A 110 -19.11 -0.85 3.06
N VAL A 111 -18.03 -0.06 3.14
CA VAL A 111 -17.32 0.30 4.37
C VAL A 111 -17.11 1.81 4.46
N ASP A 112 -16.69 2.29 5.63
CA ASP A 112 -16.46 3.71 5.87
C ASP A 112 -15.06 4.15 5.45
N GLY A 113 -14.09 3.23 5.45
CA GLY A 113 -12.72 3.50 5.05
C GLY A 113 -12.09 2.37 4.24
N VAL A 114 -11.28 2.73 3.25
CA VAL A 114 -10.40 1.82 2.52
C VAL A 114 -8.98 2.35 2.61
N PHE A 115 -8.04 1.47 2.88
CA PHE A 115 -6.61 1.78 2.86
C PHE A 115 -5.86 0.79 1.96
N CYS A 116 -4.83 1.27 1.28
CA CYS A 116 -3.81 0.42 0.69
C CYS A 116 -2.42 1.06 0.79
N GLY A 117 -1.43 0.27 1.21
CA GLY A 117 -0.03 0.69 1.28
C GLY A 117 0.83 -0.07 0.28
N PHE A 118 1.62 0.66 -0.53
CA PHE A 118 2.54 0.09 -1.54
C PHE A 118 1.88 -0.85 -2.55
N TRP A 119 0.63 -0.57 -2.88
CA TRP A 119 -0.16 -1.35 -3.83
C TRP A 119 -0.38 -0.63 -5.16
N LEU A 120 -0.60 0.69 -5.17
CA LEU A 120 -0.90 1.44 -6.39
C LEU A 120 0.23 1.32 -7.42
N SER A 121 1.48 1.26 -6.99
CA SER A 121 2.63 1.03 -7.87
C SER A 121 2.60 -0.34 -8.58
N HIS A 122 1.75 -1.26 -8.14
CA HIS A 122 1.51 -2.55 -8.79
C HIS A 122 0.25 -2.57 -9.66
N VAL A 123 -0.45 -1.46 -9.75
CA VAL A 123 -1.58 -1.25 -10.66
C VAL A 123 -1.06 -0.67 -11.96
N PRO A 124 -1.17 -1.36 -13.12
CA PRO A 124 -0.78 -0.79 -14.40
C PRO A 124 -1.58 0.48 -14.73
N ARG A 125 -0.97 1.47 -15.40
CA ARG A 125 -1.67 2.72 -15.79
C ARG A 125 -2.97 2.46 -16.54
N SER A 126 -2.97 1.47 -17.44
CA SER A 126 -4.16 1.07 -18.21
C SER A 126 -5.30 0.51 -17.36
N ARG A 127 -5.05 0.16 -16.10
CA ARG A 127 -6.03 -0.39 -15.17
C ARG A 127 -6.28 0.48 -13.93
N LEU A 128 -5.66 1.66 -13.86
CA LEU A 128 -5.81 2.55 -12.71
C LEU A 128 -7.28 2.96 -12.50
N SER A 129 -7.96 3.39 -13.55
CA SER A 129 -9.39 3.78 -13.47
C SER A 129 -10.29 2.62 -13.03
N GLU A 130 -9.99 1.40 -13.49
CA GLU A 130 -10.70 0.18 -13.07
C GLU A 130 -10.53 -0.06 -11.55
N PHE A 131 -9.29 0.05 -11.05
CA PHE A 131 -9.00 -0.15 -9.63
C PHE A 131 -9.63 0.94 -8.76
N LEU A 132 -9.51 2.21 -9.14
CA LEU A 132 -10.10 3.31 -8.37
C LEU A 132 -11.64 3.23 -8.38
N GLY A 133 -12.27 2.83 -9.48
CA GLY A 133 -13.69 2.54 -9.53
C GLY A 133 -14.09 1.37 -8.62
N LEU A 134 -13.23 0.34 -8.47
CA LEU A 134 -13.43 -0.73 -7.52
C LEU A 134 -13.38 -0.22 -6.07
N VAL A 135 -12.39 0.62 -5.75
CA VAL A 135 -12.27 1.26 -4.42
C VAL A 135 -13.50 2.12 -4.12
N ALA A 136 -13.98 2.89 -5.10
CA ALA A 136 -15.20 3.67 -4.94
C ALA A 136 -16.43 2.80 -4.63
N ARG A 137 -16.51 1.58 -5.17
CA ARG A 137 -17.60 0.64 -4.84
C ARG A 137 -17.48 0.03 -3.43
N TRP A 138 -16.27 -0.08 -2.89
CA TRP A 138 -16.06 -0.46 -1.48
C TRP A 138 -16.60 0.57 -0.50
N LEU A 139 -16.58 1.86 -0.86
CA LEU A 139 -16.90 2.95 0.06
C LEU A 139 -18.40 3.27 0.08
N ARG A 140 -18.93 3.56 1.27
CA ARG A 140 -20.19 4.26 1.46
C ARG A 140 -20.07 5.71 0.98
N ALA A 141 -21.19 6.42 0.87
CA ALA A 141 -21.16 7.87 0.73
C ALA A 141 -20.38 8.50 1.91
N ASP A 142 -19.58 9.51 1.64
CA ASP A 142 -18.65 10.15 2.58
C ASP A 142 -17.53 9.23 3.10
N GLY A 143 -17.37 8.05 2.52
CA GLY A 143 -16.28 7.14 2.85
C GLY A 143 -14.92 7.63 2.36
N ILE A 144 -13.87 7.27 3.08
CA ILE A 144 -12.49 7.75 2.82
C ILE A 144 -11.64 6.64 2.23
N PHE A 145 -11.00 6.92 1.10
CA PHE A 145 -9.87 6.16 0.59
C PHE A 145 -8.57 6.84 1.04
N ALA A 146 -7.71 6.12 1.74
CA ALA A 146 -6.36 6.53 2.08
C ALA A 146 -5.34 5.59 1.45
N PHE A 147 -4.24 6.11 0.95
CA PHE A 147 -3.21 5.31 0.31
C PHE A 147 -1.82 5.91 0.49
N LEU A 148 -0.82 5.06 0.42
CA LEU A 148 0.58 5.47 0.34
C LEU A 148 1.34 4.55 -0.63
N ASP A 149 2.37 5.09 -1.27
CA ASP A 149 3.25 4.33 -2.17
C ASP A 149 4.62 5.02 -2.30
N GLU A 150 5.48 4.45 -3.10
CA GLU A 150 6.74 5.08 -3.49
C GLU A 150 6.50 6.17 -4.54
N ARG A 151 7.22 7.29 -4.41
CA ARG A 151 7.18 8.38 -5.38
C ARG A 151 8.12 8.12 -6.57
N ALA A 152 7.86 8.82 -7.67
CA ALA A 152 8.78 8.86 -8.80
C ALA A 152 10.09 9.59 -8.41
N GLY A 153 11.22 9.14 -8.95
CA GLY A 153 12.51 9.81 -8.75
C GLY A 153 13.13 9.60 -7.36
N THR A 154 12.77 8.51 -6.69
CA THR A 154 13.44 8.09 -5.43
C THR A 154 14.95 7.92 -5.64
N ALA A 155 15.74 8.12 -4.57
CA ALA A 155 17.19 8.02 -4.60
C ALA A 155 17.74 6.63 -5.04
N ALA A 156 16.90 5.62 -5.03
CA ALA A 156 17.15 4.33 -5.65
C ALA A 156 15.99 4.02 -6.61
N PRO A 157 15.99 4.60 -7.83
CA PRO A 157 15.05 4.13 -8.83
C PRO A 157 15.30 2.63 -8.97
N ASP A 158 14.21 1.87 -9.12
CA ASP A 158 14.35 0.48 -9.48
C ASP A 158 15.05 0.41 -10.85
N PRO A 159 16.35 0.12 -10.91
CA PRO A 159 17.10 0.18 -12.16
C PRO A 159 16.62 -0.86 -13.17
N ALA A 160 15.78 -1.78 -12.71
CA ALA A 160 15.22 -2.85 -13.53
C ALA A 160 13.79 -2.54 -14.02
N ALA A 161 13.20 -1.37 -13.67
CA ALA A 161 11.90 -0.99 -14.19
C ALA A 161 12.02 -0.55 -15.65
N ASP A 162 11.41 -1.30 -16.55
CA ASP A 162 11.26 -0.91 -17.94
C ASP A 162 10.23 0.24 -18.03
N PRO A 163 10.64 1.45 -18.44
CA PRO A 163 9.76 2.61 -18.48
C PRO A 163 8.59 2.47 -19.48
N GLU A 164 8.73 1.63 -20.51
CA GLU A 164 7.68 1.41 -21.52
C GLU A 164 6.61 0.44 -21.02
N THR A 165 7.04 -0.64 -20.37
CA THR A 165 6.11 -1.69 -19.90
C THR A 165 5.68 -1.53 -18.46
N GLY A 166 6.37 -0.73 -17.65
CA GLY A 166 6.15 -0.64 -16.21
C GLY A 166 6.41 -1.95 -15.46
N ILE A 167 7.27 -2.82 -16.02
CA ILE A 167 7.63 -4.11 -15.42
C ILE A 167 9.04 -4.03 -14.87
N THR A 168 9.21 -4.49 -13.64
CA THR A 168 10.53 -4.68 -13.03
C THR A 168 10.84 -6.14 -12.80
N VAL A 169 12.13 -6.48 -12.76
CA VAL A 169 12.61 -7.80 -12.36
C VAL A 169 13.08 -7.73 -10.92
N ARG A 170 12.48 -8.51 -10.05
CA ARG A 170 12.85 -8.66 -8.66
C ARG A 170 13.54 -10.00 -8.43
N ARG A 171 14.64 -9.98 -7.69
CA ARG A 171 15.37 -11.18 -7.32
C ARG A 171 15.30 -11.38 -5.81
N LEU A 172 14.98 -12.60 -5.38
CA LEU A 172 15.03 -13.01 -3.98
C LEU A 172 16.46 -13.45 -3.60
N ASP A 173 16.74 -13.55 -2.32
CA ASP A 173 18.05 -13.96 -1.79
C ASP A 173 18.44 -15.39 -2.24
N ASP A 174 17.45 -16.24 -2.48
CA ASP A 174 17.64 -17.58 -3.04
C ASP A 174 17.92 -17.62 -4.55
N GLY A 175 17.96 -16.44 -5.20
CA GLY A 175 18.29 -16.27 -6.62
C GLY A 175 17.11 -16.36 -7.57
N ARG A 176 15.89 -16.67 -7.12
CA ARG A 176 14.69 -16.67 -7.97
C ARG A 176 14.37 -15.27 -8.46
N GLU A 177 14.00 -15.16 -9.74
CA GLU A 177 13.63 -13.89 -10.38
C GLU A 177 12.13 -13.86 -10.71
N PHE A 178 11.53 -12.69 -10.52
CA PHE A 178 10.11 -12.45 -10.78
C PHE A 178 9.91 -11.15 -11.53
N ARG A 179 9.02 -11.16 -12.51
CA ARG A 179 8.58 -9.98 -13.24
C ARG A 179 7.31 -9.45 -12.59
N ILE A 180 7.34 -8.22 -12.09
CA ILE A 180 6.21 -7.58 -11.42
C ILE A 180 5.93 -6.20 -12.02
N PRO A 181 4.66 -5.75 -12.09
CA PRO A 181 4.36 -4.37 -12.39
C PRO A 181 4.99 -3.44 -11.35
N LYS A 182 5.58 -2.34 -11.81
CA LYS A 182 6.06 -1.25 -10.97
C LYS A 182 5.91 0.06 -11.73
N VAL A 183 4.92 0.84 -11.31
CA VAL A 183 4.56 2.12 -11.90
C VAL A 183 4.65 3.19 -10.83
N TYR A 184 5.24 4.32 -11.17
CA TYR A 184 5.28 5.48 -10.29
C TYR A 184 4.28 6.52 -10.79
N TYR A 185 3.36 6.91 -9.94
CA TYR A 185 2.33 7.89 -10.24
C TYR A 185 2.74 9.27 -9.71
N ALA A 186 2.49 10.31 -10.49
CA ALA A 186 2.60 11.68 -10.00
C ALA A 186 1.33 12.10 -9.22
N PRO A 187 1.42 13.01 -8.23
CA PRO A 187 0.27 13.47 -7.47
C PRO A 187 -0.91 13.93 -8.34
N GLY A 188 -0.67 14.83 -9.29
CA GLY A 188 -1.73 15.33 -10.17
C GLY A 188 -2.35 14.27 -11.11
N GLU A 189 -1.60 13.22 -11.45
CA GLU A 189 -2.11 12.07 -12.19
C GLU A 189 -3.13 11.29 -11.36
N LEU A 190 -2.78 11.00 -10.08
CA LEU A 190 -3.69 10.32 -9.16
C LEU A 190 -4.93 11.16 -8.83
N GLU A 191 -4.78 12.45 -8.58
CA GLU A 191 -5.92 13.35 -8.32
C GLU A 191 -6.89 13.42 -9.51
N SER A 192 -6.37 13.42 -10.75
CA SER A 192 -7.20 13.38 -11.94
C SER A 192 -7.94 12.05 -12.07
N ALA A 193 -7.23 10.93 -11.87
CA ALA A 193 -7.82 9.59 -11.94
C ALA A 193 -8.85 9.35 -10.83
N LEU A 194 -8.63 9.85 -9.62
CA LEU A 194 -9.57 9.79 -8.51
C LEU A 194 -10.85 10.56 -8.83
N ARG A 195 -10.75 11.77 -9.37
CA ARG A 195 -11.90 12.57 -9.80
C ARG A 195 -12.70 11.87 -10.88
N GLU A 196 -12.03 11.29 -11.87
CA GLU A 196 -12.67 10.52 -12.95
C GLU A 196 -13.37 9.24 -12.42
N ALA A 197 -12.85 8.67 -11.33
CA ALA A 197 -13.45 7.52 -10.66
C ALA A 197 -14.63 7.88 -9.73
N GLY A 198 -14.97 9.17 -9.60
CA GLY A 198 -16.12 9.67 -8.85
C GLY A 198 -15.84 10.02 -7.38
N PHE A 199 -14.60 10.33 -7.04
CA PHE A 199 -14.26 10.92 -5.74
C PHE A 199 -14.44 12.44 -5.80
N ASP A 200 -15.12 13.01 -4.79
CA ASP A 200 -15.46 14.44 -4.75
C ASP A 200 -14.27 15.33 -4.44
N ARG A 201 -13.42 14.89 -3.53
CA ARG A 201 -12.21 15.59 -3.11
C ARG A 201 -11.06 14.62 -2.95
N SER A 202 -9.88 15.04 -3.37
CA SER A 202 -8.65 14.29 -3.16
C SER A 202 -7.50 15.23 -2.86
N GLU A 203 -6.59 14.77 -2.05
CA GLU A 203 -5.32 15.42 -1.76
C GLU A 203 -4.23 14.36 -1.89
N VAL A 204 -3.24 14.61 -2.74
CA VAL A 204 -2.10 13.73 -2.95
C VAL A 204 -0.82 14.54 -2.79
N ARG A 205 0.08 14.09 -1.95
CA ARG A 205 1.36 14.76 -1.70
C ARG A 205 2.51 13.78 -1.65
N GLU A 206 3.70 14.29 -1.83
CA GLU A 206 4.95 13.54 -1.72
C GLU A 206 5.71 13.94 -0.47
N THR A 207 6.45 12.99 0.10
CA THR A 207 7.54 13.31 1.03
C THR A 207 8.74 13.85 0.25
N GLU A 208 9.76 14.29 0.95
CA GLU A 208 10.93 14.91 0.29
C GLU A 208 11.61 13.97 -0.71
N ARG A 209 11.69 12.66 -0.41
CA ARG A 209 12.52 11.72 -1.18
C ARG A 209 11.83 10.45 -1.66
N TYR A 210 11.06 9.76 -0.80
CA TYR A 210 10.75 8.35 -1.04
C TYR A 210 9.29 8.04 -1.31
N PHE A 211 8.36 8.79 -0.72
CA PHE A 211 6.97 8.34 -0.64
C PHE A 211 5.98 9.32 -1.22
N LEU A 212 4.86 8.78 -1.57
CA LEU A 212 3.65 9.49 -1.97
C LEU A 212 2.52 9.00 -1.07
N MET A 213 1.66 9.91 -0.61
CA MET A 213 0.51 9.60 0.21
C MET A 213 -0.68 10.45 -0.20
N GLY A 214 -1.89 9.94 -0.01
CA GLY A 214 -3.08 10.71 -0.36
C GLY A 214 -4.34 10.17 0.27
N THR A 215 -5.34 11.05 0.29
CA THR A 215 -6.72 10.73 0.67
C THR A 215 -7.68 11.14 -0.43
N ALA A 216 -8.79 10.44 -0.52
CA ALA A 216 -9.90 10.82 -1.38
C ALA A 216 -11.22 10.53 -0.68
N LEU A 217 -12.18 11.44 -0.80
CA LEU A 217 -13.53 11.36 -0.25
C LEU A 217 -14.49 10.95 -1.35
N ARG A 218 -15.34 9.97 -1.06
CA ARG A 218 -16.40 9.53 -1.98
C ARG A 218 -17.66 10.34 -1.77
#